data_1c7f1c862caef37f75e5a3d428d63de2
#
_entry.id   1c7f1c862caef37f75e5a3d428d63de2
#
_cell.length_a   1.000
_cell.length_b   1.000
_cell.length_c   1.000
_cell.angle_alpha   90.00
_cell.angle_beta   90.00
_cell.angle_gamma   90.00
#
_symmetry.space_group_name_H-M   'P 1'
#
loop_
_entity.id
_entity.type
_entity.pdbx_description
1 polymer ?
#
loop_
_entity_poly.entity_id
_entity_poly.type
_entity_poly.pdbx_seq_one_letter_code
_entity_poly.pdbx_strand_id
1 'polypeptide(L)'
;HVDQNILGPVDYGWDRYKKYPDSFTFGQGLLAGSSISGARRLVFCSFSPQWDGFYISSMGGAAYTFHGLGADYVALRGRCTRPSVLILNNKDDQVSVRIEPLDPHPYWQGYQGNADEKLIGFFGLQQY
;
A
#
# COMPACT_ATOMS: atom_id res chain seq x y z
N HIS A 1 8.55 -10.25 14.62
CA HIS A 1 9.93 -10.55 14.20
C HIS A 1 9.90 -10.87 12.71
N VAL A 2 10.50 -10.00 11.91
CA VAL A 2 10.82 -10.26 10.52
C VAL A 2 12.05 -11.18 10.54
N ASP A 3 12.01 -12.27 9.79
CA ASP A 3 13.15 -13.20 9.69
C ASP A 3 14.38 -12.42 9.21
N GLN A 4 15.54 -12.69 9.83
CA GLN A 4 16.81 -12.03 9.50
C GLN A 4 17.25 -12.25 8.04
N ASN A 5 16.64 -13.20 7.34
CA ASN A 5 16.87 -13.49 5.92
C ASN A 5 16.02 -12.63 4.95
N ILE A 6 15.16 -11.76 5.47
CA ILE A 6 14.35 -10.88 4.61
C ILE A 6 15.16 -9.62 4.30
N LEU A 7 15.63 -9.53 3.06
CA LEU A 7 16.46 -8.43 2.56
C LEU A 7 15.66 -7.25 2.01
N GLY A 8 14.36 -7.45 1.73
CA GLY A 8 13.54 -6.39 1.16
C GLY A 8 12.06 -6.78 1.00
N PRO A 9 11.25 -5.88 0.43
CA PRO A 9 9.80 -6.07 0.32
C PRO A 9 9.39 -7.24 -0.59
N VAL A 10 10.23 -7.62 -1.56
CA VAL A 10 9.96 -8.78 -2.43
C VAL A 10 10.14 -10.07 -1.66
N ASP A 11 11.24 -10.19 -0.90
CA ASP A 11 11.49 -11.39 -0.07
C ASP A 11 10.41 -11.55 0.99
N TYR A 12 10.02 -10.43 1.63
CA TYR A 12 8.92 -10.43 2.57
C TYR A 12 7.60 -10.87 1.93
N GLY A 13 7.28 -10.31 0.75
CA GLY A 13 6.08 -10.67 0.00
C GLY A 13 6.07 -12.13 -0.42
N TRP A 14 7.21 -12.66 -0.89
CA TRP A 14 7.35 -14.05 -1.26
C TRP A 14 7.19 -15.01 -0.07
N ASP A 15 7.80 -14.67 1.09
CA ASP A 15 7.61 -15.47 2.31
C ASP A 15 6.15 -15.51 2.76
N ARG A 16 5.46 -14.37 2.72
CA ARG A 16 4.03 -14.29 3.05
C ARG A 16 3.17 -15.06 2.06
N TYR A 17 3.44 -14.91 0.77
CA TYR A 17 2.71 -15.62 -0.29
C TYR A 17 2.83 -17.14 -0.17
N LYS A 18 4.02 -17.67 0.12
CA LYS A 18 4.20 -19.12 0.35
C LYS A 18 3.36 -19.65 1.51
N LYS A 19 3.23 -18.88 2.58
CA LYS A 19 2.45 -19.27 3.76
C LYS A 19 0.96 -19.01 3.58
N TYR A 20 0.62 -17.94 2.89
CA TYR A 20 -0.73 -17.41 2.75
C TYR A 20 -0.92 -16.85 1.34
N PRO A 21 -1.31 -17.68 0.37
CA PRO A 21 -1.45 -17.26 -1.03
C PRO A 21 -2.44 -16.12 -1.26
N ASP A 22 -3.38 -15.90 -0.32
CA ASP A 22 -4.35 -14.81 -0.30
C ASP A 22 -3.80 -13.50 0.29
N SER A 23 -2.52 -13.47 0.66
CA SER A 23 -1.91 -12.27 1.21
C SER A 23 -1.62 -11.22 0.14
N PHE A 24 -1.85 -9.96 0.52
CA PHE A 24 -1.37 -8.79 -0.19
C PHE A 24 -0.37 -8.08 0.68
N THR A 25 0.84 -7.89 0.20
CA THR A 25 1.90 -7.22 0.95
C THR A 25 2.40 -5.99 0.23
N PHE A 26 2.86 -5.02 0.98
CA PHE A 26 3.60 -3.90 0.44
C PHE A 26 4.65 -3.41 1.43
N GLY A 27 5.66 -2.76 0.89
CA GLY A 27 6.74 -2.27 1.72
C GLY A 27 7.80 -1.51 0.94
N GLN A 28 8.76 -1.02 1.70
CA GLN A 28 9.88 -0.24 1.20
C GLN A 28 11.20 -1.01 1.32
N GLY A 29 12.18 -0.65 0.48
CA GLY A 29 13.55 -1.11 0.62
C GLY A 29 14.34 -0.27 1.63
N LEU A 30 15.50 -0.76 2.05
CA LEU A 30 16.39 -0.12 3.03
C LEU A 30 16.81 1.31 2.65
N LEU A 31 16.83 1.62 1.36
CA LEU A 31 17.28 2.92 0.85
C LEU A 31 16.13 3.91 0.60
N ALA A 32 14.91 3.58 0.99
CA ALA A 32 13.73 4.42 0.68
C ALA A 32 13.80 5.84 1.25
N GLY A 33 14.43 6.02 2.42
CA GLY A 33 14.66 7.32 3.05
C GLY A 33 15.92 8.07 2.53
N SER A 34 16.69 7.45 1.63
CA SER A 34 17.95 8.04 1.14
C SER A 34 17.73 9.04 -0.01
N SER A 35 18.80 9.77 -0.35
CA SER A 35 18.82 10.65 -1.52
C SER A 35 19.06 9.92 -2.86
N ILE A 36 19.22 8.60 -2.83
CA ILE A 36 19.49 7.80 -4.03
C ILE A 36 18.28 7.84 -4.94
N SER A 37 18.52 8.23 -6.20
CA SER A 37 17.47 8.28 -7.21
C SER A 37 16.87 6.89 -7.48
N GLY A 38 15.53 6.80 -7.52
CA GLY A 38 14.81 5.54 -7.76
C GLY A 38 14.63 4.65 -6.54
N ALA A 39 15.27 4.94 -5.40
CA ALA A 39 15.12 4.13 -4.17
C ALA A 39 13.76 4.29 -3.47
N ARG A 40 12.99 5.32 -3.82
CA ARG A 40 11.72 5.69 -3.15
C ARG A 40 10.50 4.96 -3.72
N ARG A 41 10.65 3.72 -4.16
CA ARG A 41 9.54 2.93 -4.68
C ARG A 41 8.90 2.09 -3.59
N LEU A 42 7.58 2.17 -3.49
CA LEU A 42 6.79 1.22 -2.71
C LEU A 42 6.52 -0.01 -3.58
N VAL A 43 6.84 -1.18 -3.05
CA VAL A 43 6.72 -2.46 -3.76
C VAL A 43 5.53 -3.22 -3.20
N PHE A 44 4.67 -3.70 -4.09
CA PHE A 44 3.49 -4.48 -3.78
C PHE A 44 3.67 -5.91 -4.28
N CYS A 45 3.27 -6.89 -3.48
CA CYS A 45 3.32 -8.30 -3.84
C CYS A 45 2.00 -8.97 -3.49
N SER A 46 1.50 -9.79 -4.41
CA SER A 46 0.24 -10.54 -4.23
C SER A 46 0.14 -11.70 -5.21
N PHE A 47 -0.92 -12.49 -5.08
CA PHE A 47 -1.37 -13.36 -6.14
C PHE A 47 -2.01 -12.56 -7.27
N SER A 48 -1.65 -12.87 -8.51
CA SER A 48 -2.32 -12.35 -9.70
C SER A 48 -3.14 -13.45 -10.37
N PRO A 49 -4.47 -13.31 -10.46
CA PRO A 49 -5.30 -14.28 -11.18
C PRO A 49 -5.05 -14.27 -12.69
N GLN A 50 -4.50 -13.18 -13.22
CA GLN A 50 -4.17 -13.05 -14.64
C GLN A 50 -2.93 -13.89 -15.01
N TRP A 51 -1.97 -13.98 -14.10
CA TRP A 51 -0.71 -14.70 -14.30
C TRP A 51 -0.68 -16.05 -13.56
N ASP A 52 -1.74 -16.34 -12.81
CA ASP A 52 -1.86 -17.53 -11.96
C ASP A 52 -0.63 -17.74 -11.07
N GLY A 53 -0.20 -16.69 -10.39
CA GLY A 53 1.00 -16.78 -9.56
C GLY A 53 1.35 -15.51 -8.81
N PHE A 54 2.52 -15.56 -8.21
CA PHE A 54 3.08 -14.42 -7.48
C PHE A 54 3.40 -13.28 -8.43
N TYR A 55 2.93 -12.09 -8.08
CA TYR A 55 3.09 -10.88 -8.86
C TYR A 55 3.68 -9.76 -8.05
N ILE A 56 4.56 -8.99 -8.68
CA ILE A 56 5.24 -7.85 -8.08
C ILE A 56 4.90 -6.60 -8.89
N SER A 57 4.52 -5.55 -8.20
CA SER A 57 4.32 -4.22 -8.78
C SER A 57 5.06 -3.17 -7.96
N SER A 58 5.35 -2.03 -8.54
CA SER A 58 6.00 -0.94 -7.81
C SER A 58 5.42 0.42 -8.19
N MET A 59 5.29 1.29 -7.20
CA MET A 59 4.81 2.66 -7.36
C MET A 59 5.94 3.64 -7.05
N GLY A 60 6.18 4.60 -7.95
CA GLY A 60 7.19 5.62 -7.77
C GLY A 60 6.81 6.66 -6.72
N GLY A 61 7.77 7.04 -5.85
CA GLY A 61 7.63 8.12 -4.87
C GLY A 61 6.90 7.77 -3.57
N ALA A 62 5.99 6.81 -3.57
CA ALA A 62 5.14 6.48 -2.42
C ALA A 62 5.92 5.98 -1.19
N ALA A 63 7.07 5.33 -1.38
CA ALA A 63 7.89 4.87 -0.27
C ALA A 63 8.49 6.01 0.57
N TYR A 64 8.64 7.20 0.01
CA TYR A 64 9.10 8.35 0.79
C TYR A 64 8.11 8.73 1.90
N THR A 65 6.82 8.76 1.57
CA THR A 65 5.76 8.99 2.58
C THR A 65 5.63 7.79 3.51
N PHE A 66 5.70 6.57 2.97
CA PHE A 66 5.63 5.34 3.75
C PHE A 66 6.78 5.22 4.76
N HIS A 67 7.96 5.71 4.43
CA HIS A 67 9.13 5.73 5.33
C HIS A 67 8.84 6.46 6.64
N GLY A 68 8.07 7.55 6.59
CA GLY A 68 7.65 8.31 7.77
C GLY A 68 6.72 7.54 8.73
N LEU A 69 6.19 6.39 8.31
CA LEU A 69 5.36 5.56 9.19
C LEU A 69 6.16 4.76 10.22
N GLY A 70 7.49 4.62 10.04
CA GLY A 70 8.29 3.78 10.93
C GLY A 70 8.03 2.27 10.77
N ALA A 71 7.43 1.86 9.66
CA ALA A 71 7.19 0.47 9.30
C ALA A 71 7.86 0.16 7.96
N ASP A 72 8.50 -1.00 7.85
CA ASP A 72 9.15 -1.42 6.62
C ASP A 72 8.20 -2.18 5.70
N TYR A 73 7.33 -3.01 6.28
CA TYR A 73 6.43 -3.89 5.53
C TYR A 73 5.04 -3.94 6.17
N VAL A 74 4.03 -4.10 5.32
CA VAL A 74 2.64 -4.36 5.72
C VAL A 74 2.16 -5.61 5.01
N ALA A 75 1.47 -6.49 5.73
CA ALA A 75 0.79 -7.65 5.17
C ALA A 75 -0.71 -7.58 5.51
N LEU A 76 -1.53 -7.67 4.49
CA LEU A 76 -2.98 -7.76 4.60
C LEU A 76 -3.41 -9.18 4.28
N ARG A 77 -4.39 -9.69 5.01
CA ARG A 77 -4.99 -11.00 4.78
C ARG A 77 -6.50 -10.93 4.87
N GLY A 78 -7.12 -11.83 4.14
CA GLY A 78 -8.57 -11.90 4.10
C GLY A 78 -9.17 -10.84 3.18
N ARG A 79 -10.48 -10.65 3.31
CA ARG A 79 -11.26 -9.79 2.42
C ARG A 79 -12.28 -9.01 3.23
N CYS A 80 -12.37 -7.72 2.99
CA CYS A 80 -13.47 -6.90 3.51
C CYS A 80 -14.79 -7.27 2.82
N THR A 81 -15.89 -7.17 3.54
CA THR A 81 -17.25 -7.43 3.00
C THR A 81 -17.72 -6.34 2.04
N ARG A 82 -17.11 -5.17 2.12
CA ARG A 82 -17.36 -4.03 1.23
C ARG A 82 -16.06 -3.27 0.98
N PRO A 83 -15.98 -2.45 -0.07
CA PRO A 83 -14.84 -1.58 -0.31
C PRO A 83 -14.49 -0.78 0.93
N SER A 84 -13.20 -0.68 1.22
CA SER A 84 -12.71 -0.05 2.43
C SER A 84 -11.36 0.63 2.19
N VAL A 85 -11.05 1.64 2.96
CA VAL A 85 -9.76 2.33 2.97
C VAL A 85 -8.92 1.82 4.13
N LEU A 86 -7.67 1.48 3.85
CA LEU A 86 -6.65 1.21 4.86
C LEU A 86 -5.96 2.53 5.22
N ILE A 87 -6.08 2.93 6.46
CA ILE A 87 -5.45 4.14 7.00
C ILE A 87 -4.30 3.72 7.90
N LEU A 88 -3.10 4.13 7.53
CA LEU A 88 -1.88 3.95 8.31
C LEU A 88 -1.43 5.31 8.82
N ASN A 89 -1.23 5.44 10.10
CA ASN A 89 -0.78 6.68 10.70
C ASN A 89 0.29 6.40 11.75
N ASN A 90 1.28 7.28 11.84
CA ASN A 90 2.26 7.27 12.91
C ASN A 90 2.09 8.54 13.74
N LYS A 91 1.84 8.36 15.01
CA LYS A 91 1.81 9.44 15.99
C LYS A 91 2.64 9.03 17.19
N ASP A 92 3.60 9.87 17.57
CA ASP A 92 4.48 9.65 18.71
C ASP A 92 5.19 8.27 18.67
N ASP A 93 5.73 7.92 17.48
CA ASP A 93 6.38 6.64 17.18
C ASP A 93 5.47 5.40 17.36
N GLN A 94 4.17 5.61 17.41
CA GLN A 94 3.18 4.53 17.43
C GLN A 94 2.42 4.45 16.11
N VAL A 95 2.62 3.33 15.42
CA VAL A 95 1.88 3.05 14.18
C VAL A 95 0.46 2.59 14.53
N SER A 96 -0.52 3.32 14.05
CA SER A 96 -1.92 2.93 14.14
C SER A 96 -2.45 2.48 12.77
N VAL A 97 -3.32 1.48 12.80
CA VAL A 97 -3.94 0.88 11.60
C VAL A 97 -5.45 0.92 11.77
N ARG A 98 -6.14 1.52 10.80
CA ARG A 98 -7.60 1.53 10.72
C ARG A 98 -8.05 1.06 9.36
N ILE A 99 -9.18 0.36 9.32
CA ILE A 99 -9.86 -0.03 8.07
C ILE A 99 -11.26 0.57 8.16
N GLU A 100 -11.55 1.50 7.25
CA GLU A 100 -12.82 2.21 7.21
C GLU A 100 -13.60 1.85 5.94
N PRO A 101 -14.86 1.40 6.07
CA PRO A 101 -15.71 1.20 4.91
C PRO A 101 -15.87 2.51 4.14
N LEU A 102 -15.67 2.45 2.83
CA LEU A 102 -15.84 3.57 1.92
C LEU A 102 -16.63 3.12 0.69
N ASP A 103 -17.66 3.86 0.33
CA ASP A 103 -18.20 3.76 -1.02
C ASP A 103 -17.34 4.62 -1.96
N PRO A 104 -16.56 4.02 -2.85
CA PRO A 104 -15.69 4.78 -3.75
C PRO A 104 -16.46 5.45 -4.90
N HIS A 105 -17.71 5.04 -5.15
CA HIS A 105 -18.47 5.43 -6.31
C HIS A 105 -18.64 6.95 -6.46
N PRO A 106 -19.06 7.70 -5.42
CA PRO A 106 -19.22 9.13 -5.52
C PRO A 106 -17.91 9.85 -5.88
N TYR A 107 -16.80 9.39 -5.31
CA TYR A 107 -15.48 9.98 -5.57
C TYR A 107 -14.97 9.63 -6.97
N TRP A 108 -15.14 8.38 -7.39
CA TRP A 108 -14.68 7.91 -8.69
C TRP A 108 -15.44 8.52 -9.87
N GLN A 109 -16.76 8.68 -9.74
CA GLN A 109 -17.62 9.24 -10.79
C GLN A 109 -17.57 10.76 -10.87
N GLY A 110 -17.04 11.41 -9.88
CA GLY A 110 -16.80 12.85 -9.88
C GLY A 110 -17.11 13.50 -8.57
N TYR A 111 -16.10 13.66 -7.76
CA TYR A 111 -16.17 14.47 -6.55
C TYR A 111 -16.19 15.94 -6.92
N GLN A 112 -17.18 16.66 -6.42
CA GLN A 112 -17.28 18.11 -6.56
C GLN A 112 -16.83 18.74 -5.25
N GLY A 113 -15.55 19.16 -5.23
CA GLY A 113 -14.98 19.90 -4.11
C GLY A 113 -15.37 21.38 -4.16
N ASN A 114 -14.63 22.20 -3.42
CA ASN A 114 -14.81 23.65 -3.38
C ASN A 114 -14.32 24.39 -4.64
N ALA A 115 -13.84 23.69 -5.65
CA ALA A 115 -13.40 24.22 -6.93
C ALA A 115 -14.45 23.91 -8.02
N ASP A 116 -14.52 24.75 -9.03
CA ASP A 116 -15.44 24.60 -10.17
C ASP A 116 -15.14 23.36 -11.03
N GLU A 117 -14.04 22.65 -10.77
CA GLU A 117 -13.64 21.47 -11.51
C GLU A 117 -14.14 20.18 -10.84
N LYS A 118 -14.81 19.35 -11.64
CA LYS A 118 -15.21 18.01 -11.24
C LYS A 118 -14.01 17.07 -11.35
N LEU A 119 -13.52 16.60 -10.21
CA LEU A 119 -12.43 15.63 -10.14
C LEU A 119 -12.98 14.21 -10.27
N ILE A 120 -12.45 13.42 -11.21
CA ILE A 120 -12.87 12.04 -11.49
C ILE A 120 -11.73 11.04 -11.27
N GLY A 121 -12.08 9.78 -11.05
CA GLY A 121 -11.11 8.69 -10.89
C GLY A 121 -10.20 8.91 -9.68
N PHE A 122 -8.90 8.77 -9.88
CA PHE A 122 -7.91 8.94 -8.81
C PHE A 122 -7.93 10.33 -8.17
N PHE A 123 -8.14 11.38 -8.95
CA PHE A 123 -8.19 12.74 -8.41
C PHE A 123 -9.41 12.96 -7.52
N GLY A 124 -10.54 12.32 -7.84
CA GLY A 124 -11.71 12.31 -6.97
C GLY A 124 -11.45 11.56 -5.67
N LEU A 125 -10.83 10.39 -5.74
CA LEU A 125 -10.47 9.61 -4.54
C LEU A 125 -9.47 10.32 -3.63
N GLN A 126 -8.60 11.16 -4.17
CA GLN A 126 -7.65 11.94 -3.37
C GLN A 126 -8.32 13.01 -2.49
N GLN A 127 -9.60 13.29 -2.72
CA GLN A 127 -10.35 14.27 -1.92
C GLN A 127 -10.96 13.66 -0.64
N TYR A 128 -10.91 12.34 -0.51
CA TYR A 128 -11.29 11.65 0.73
C TYR A 128 -10.27 11.91 1.83
#